data_ebb960df648fe7cba3dd0f24a80c80ac
#
_entry.id   ebb960df648fe7cba3dd0f24a80c80ac
#
_cell.length_a   1.000
_cell.length_b   1.000
_cell.length_c   1.000
_cell.angle_alpha   90.00
_cell.angle_beta   90.00
_cell.angle_gamma   90.00
#
_symmetry.space_group_name_H-M   'P 1'
#
loop_
_entity.id
_entity.type
_entity.pdbx_description
1 polymer ?
#
loop_
_entity_poly.entity_id
_entity_poly.type
_entity_poly.pdbx_seq_one_letter_code
_entity_poly.pdbx_strand_id
1 'polypeptide(L)'
;YYGVTHIGTRPTLDNDSFISIETHIFDFDKDIYGCTITVNLYKKLREVRKFNELSLLLEQIANDRTMAQEFWGLKQTNHTLHIDVNRHCVILGQQEVYLSTNEFEVLYLLLQSPQTTFTKEQIYKQIWHEPTNNHLHAVENTIFQIRKRLKPYCMGHEYIKTVIGYGYKFNSE
;
A
#
# COMPACT_ATOMS: atom_id res chain seq x y z
N TYR A 1 24.56 -7.57 -5.69
CA TYR A 1 23.18 -8.05 -5.82
C TYR A 1 22.33 -7.53 -4.67
N TYR A 2 21.02 -7.43 -4.89
CA TYR A 2 20.04 -7.01 -3.90
C TYR A 2 19.09 -8.17 -3.60
N GLY A 3 18.44 -8.15 -2.45
CA GLY A 3 17.55 -9.24 -2.08
C GLY A 3 16.74 -8.98 -0.83
N VAL A 4 15.97 -9.98 -0.43
CA VAL A 4 15.23 -10.04 0.83
C VAL A 4 15.74 -11.20 1.65
N THR A 5 16.02 -10.97 2.93
CA THR A 5 16.48 -12.00 3.86
C THR A 5 15.42 -12.23 4.93
N HIS A 6 14.98 -13.47 5.09
CA HIS A 6 14.22 -13.93 6.23
C HIS A 6 15.17 -14.45 7.31
N ILE A 7 15.00 -13.97 8.53
CA ILE A 7 15.73 -14.45 9.71
C ILE A 7 14.68 -14.85 10.74
N GLY A 8 14.57 -16.13 11.01
CA GLY A 8 13.57 -16.63 11.94
C GLY A 8 13.61 -18.13 12.15
N THR A 9 12.80 -18.63 13.07
CA THR A 9 12.59 -20.06 13.27
C THR A 9 11.66 -20.62 12.20
N ARG A 10 11.85 -21.87 11.79
CA ARG A 10 10.92 -22.62 10.93
C ARG A 10 9.88 -23.33 11.81
N PRO A 11 8.73 -22.76 12.09
CA PRO A 11 7.77 -23.33 13.04
C PRO A 11 7.02 -24.55 12.51
N THR A 12 7.25 -24.98 11.26
CA THR A 12 6.42 -25.97 10.57
C THR A 12 7.09 -27.32 10.36
N LEU A 13 8.41 -27.46 10.52
CA LEU A 13 9.11 -28.68 10.14
C LEU A 13 9.86 -29.38 11.28
N ASP A 14 10.32 -28.69 12.31
CA ASP A 14 11.03 -29.28 13.42
C ASP A 14 10.76 -28.55 14.73
N ASN A 15 10.66 -29.32 15.84
CA ASN A 15 10.60 -28.79 17.21
C ASN A 15 11.90 -28.11 17.66
N ASP A 16 12.87 -27.93 16.78
CA ASP A 16 14.15 -27.33 17.08
C ASP A 16 14.14 -25.82 16.89
N SER A 17 14.63 -25.13 17.91
CA SER A 17 14.69 -23.66 18.01
C SER A 17 15.79 -23.04 17.12
N PHE A 18 16.15 -23.66 16.01
CA PHE A 18 17.17 -23.12 15.11
C PHE A 18 16.66 -21.93 14.32
N ILE A 19 17.44 -20.85 14.35
CA ILE A 19 17.21 -19.68 13.48
C ILE A 19 17.73 -20.02 12.09
N SER A 20 16.85 -19.99 11.10
CA SER A 20 17.25 -20.07 9.69
C SER A 20 17.45 -18.66 9.12
N ILE A 21 18.42 -18.54 8.21
CA ILE A 21 18.69 -17.34 7.45
C ILE A 21 18.51 -17.71 5.98
N GLU A 22 17.47 -17.17 5.35
CA GLU A 22 17.11 -17.48 3.98
C GLU A 22 17.10 -16.19 3.18
N THR A 23 17.96 -16.11 2.16
CA THR A 23 18.07 -14.91 1.32
C THR A 23 17.59 -15.21 -0.09
N HIS A 24 16.56 -14.48 -0.55
CA HIS A 24 16.17 -14.44 -1.94
C HIS A 24 16.91 -13.29 -2.64
N ILE A 25 17.80 -13.63 -3.56
CA ILE A 25 18.59 -12.66 -4.33
C ILE A 25 17.79 -12.31 -5.59
N PHE A 26 17.60 -11.02 -5.87
CA PHE A 26 16.87 -10.56 -7.06
C PHE A 26 17.70 -10.76 -8.32
N ASP A 27 17.02 -11.19 -9.38
CA ASP A 27 17.60 -11.33 -10.74
C ASP A 27 18.91 -12.16 -10.74
N PHE A 28 18.89 -13.26 -9.97
CA PHE A 28 20.03 -14.15 -9.80
C PHE A 28 19.65 -15.58 -10.12
N ASP A 29 20.36 -16.20 -11.06
CA ASP A 29 20.11 -17.56 -11.57
C ASP A 29 21.37 -18.44 -11.60
N LYS A 30 22.43 -18.02 -10.90
CA LYS A 30 23.70 -18.74 -10.90
C LYS A 30 23.77 -19.75 -9.76
N ASP A 31 24.49 -20.84 -9.98
CA ASP A 31 24.86 -21.78 -8.93
C ASP A 31 25.97 -21.19 -8.06
N ILE A 32 25.72 -21.14 -6.76
CA ILE A 32 26.64 -20.63 -5.72
C ILE A 32 26.85 -21.63 -4.58
N TYR A 33 26.50 -22.90 -4.80
CA TYR A 33 26.78 -23.94 -3.81
C TYR A 33 28.29 -24.03 -3.54
N GLY A 34 28.64 -24.11 -2.24
CA GLY A 34 30.04 -24.12 -1.81
C GLY A 34 30.74 -22.76 -1.81
N CYS A 35 30.08 -21.69 -2.24
CA CYS A 35 30.61 -20.34 -2.19
C CYS A 35 30.35 -19.69 -0.82
N THR A 36 31.31 -18.91 -0.35
CA THR A 36 31.09 -18.00 0.78
C THR A 36 30.47 -16.71 0.28
N ILE A 37 29.33 -16.31 0.85
CA ILE A 37 28.66 -15.04 0.56
C ILE A 37 28.64 -14.15 1.78
N THR A 38 28.68 -12.85 1.58
CA THR A 38 28.46 -11.84 2.62
C THR A 38 27.11 -11.18 2.40
N VAL A 39 26.26 -11.18 3.42
CA VAL A 39 24.96 -10.51 3.40
C VAL A 39 25.02 -9.29 4.30
N ASN A 40 24.84 -8.10 3.71
CA ASN A 40 24.74 -6.84 4.43
C ASN A 40 23.27 -6.47 4.63
N LEU A 41 22.83 -6.30 5.88
CA LEU A 41 21.45 -5.94 6.20
C LEU A 41 21.33 -4.42 6.33
N TYR A 42 20.41 -3.81 5.61
CA TYR A 42 20.23 -2.36 5.54
C TYR A 42 18.94 -1.87 6.19
N LYS A 43 17.84 -2.60 5.98
CA LYS A 43 16.54 -2.19 6.48
C LYS A 43 15.71 -3.39 6.89
N LYS A 44 15.09 -3.31 8.05
CA LYS A 44 14.06 -4.26 8.48
C LYS A 44 12.73 -3.88 7.81
N LEU A 45 12.15 -4.79 7.05
CA LEU A 45 10.89 -4.55 6.35
C LEU A 45 9.69 -4.72 7.30
N ARG A 46 9.69 -5.78 8.10
CA ARG A 46 8.61 -6.08 9.05
C ARG A 46 9.06 -7.10 10.13
N GLU A 47 8.21 -7.31 11.12
CA GLU A 47 8.34 -8.40 12.08
C GLU A 47 7.96 -9.74 11.45
N VAL A 48 8.56 -10.82 11.97
CA VAL A 48 8.19 -12.19 11.61
C VAL A 48 6.81 -12.48 12.17
N ARG A 49 5.91 -13.06 11.35
CA ARG A 49 4.58 -13.47 11.76
C ARG A 49 4.18 -14.81 11.15
N LYS A 50 3.27 -15.52 11.81
CA LYS A 50 2.66 -16.74 11.27
C LYS A 50 1.49 -16.40 10.36
N PHE A 51 1.28 -17.25 9.36
CA PHE A 51 0.13 -17.17 8.45
C PHE A 51 -0.68 -18.45 8.56
N ASN A 52 -1.99 -18.32 8.65
CA ASN A 52 -2.91 -19.45 8.75
C ASN A 52 -3.22 -20.07 7.38
N GLU A 53 -2.98 -19.33 6.30
CA GLU A 53 -3.25 -19.73 4.92
C GLU A 53 -2.03 -19.46 4.03
N LEU A 54 -1.77 -20.37 3.11
CA LEU A 54 -0.67 -20.27 2.17
C LEU A 54 -0.84 -19.06 1.24
N SER A 55 -2.06 -18.74 0.84
CA SER A 55 -2.41 -17.57 0.03
C SER A 55 -1.91 -16.26 0.66
N LEU A 56 -2.16 -16.08 1.95
CA LEU A 56 -1.73 -14.90 2.70
C LEU A 56 -0.20 -14.82 2.85
N LEU A 57 0.46 -15.98 2.98
CA LEU A 57 1.92 -16.04 2.98
C LEU A 57 2.50 -15.62 1.64
N LEU A 58 1.97 -16.14 0.52
CA LEU A 58 2.43 -15.82 -0.82
C LEU A 58 2.22 -14.33 -1.15
N GLU A 59 1.07 -13.79 -0.79
CA GLU A 59 0.78 -12.36 -0.92
C GLU A 59 1.79 -11.51 -0.13
N GLN A 60 2.09 -11.92 1.11
CA GLN A 60 3.06 -11.20 1.93
C GLN A 60 4.48 -11.27 1.35
N ILE A 61 4.90 -12.42 0.83
CA ILE A 61 6.21 -12.58 0.16
C ILE A 61 6.30 -11.64 -1.06
N ALA A 62 5.24 -11.55 -1.86
CA ALA A 62 5.19 -10.64 -3.00
C ALA A 62 5.30 -9.17 -2.57
N ASN A 63 4.62 -8.79 -1.48
CA ASN A 63 4.70 -7.46 -0.89
C ASN A 63 6.11 -7.16 -0.35
N ASP A 64 6.72 -8.08 0.38
CA ASP A 64 8.08 -7.92 0.92
C ASP A 64 9.10 -7.72 -0.21
N ARG A 65 8.97 -8.51 -1.30
CA ARG A 65 9.81 -8.35 -2.51
C ARG A 65 9.66 -6.97 -3.12
N THR A 66 8.44 -6.49 -3.26
CA THR A 66 8.16 -5.17 -3.84
C THR A 66 8.74 -4.06 -2.97
N MET A 67 8.49 -4.09 -1.66
CA MET A 67 9.06 -3.10 -0.71
C MET A 67 10.60 -3.05 -0.76
N ALA A 68 11.25 -4.21 -0.91
CA ALA A 68 12.70 -4.25 -1.03
C ALA A 68 13.18 -3.70 -2.37
N GLN A 69 12.50 -4.02 -3.47
CA GLN A 69 12.83 -3.48 -4.79
C GLN A 69 12.67 -1.96 -4.85
N GLU A 70 11.66 -1.41 -4.19
CA GLU A 70 11.45 0.04 -4.03
C GLU A 70 12.57 0.69 -3.22
N PHE A 71 12.89 0.11 -2.07
CA PHE A 71 13.97 0.61 -1.21
C PHE A 71 15.30 0.74 -1.98
N TRP A 72 15.57 -0.17 -2.91
CA TRP A 72 16.77 -0.14 -3.73
C TRP A 72 16.61 0.66 -5.04
N GLY A 73 15.44 1.24 -5.31
CA GLY A 73 15.17 1.92 -6.58
C GLY A 73 15.16 0.99 -7.80
N LEU A 74 15.04 -0.33 -7.60
CA LEU A 74 15.00 -1.35 -8.67
C LEU A 74 13.63 -1.42 -9.35
N LYS A 75 12.60 -1.02 -8.64
CA LYS A 75 11.26 -0.79 -9.15
C LYS A 75 10.91 0.64 -8.82
N GLN A 76 10.72 1.45 -9.82
CA GLN A 76 9.92 2.65 -9.65
C GLN A 76 8.47 2.16 -9.52
N THR A 77 7.99 2.03 -8.31
CA THR A 77 6.55 2.02 -8.12
C THR A 77 6.10 3.41 -8.49
N ASN A 78 5.46 3.50 -9.62
CA ASN A 78 4.61 4.64 -9.88
C ASN A 78 3.49 4.56 -8.83
N HIS A 79 3.71 5.15 -7.65
CA HIS A 79 2.64 5.50 -6.72
C HIS A 79 1.71 6.56 -7.33
N THR A 80 1.85 6.77 -8.63
CA THR A 80 1.02 7.70 -9.38
C THR A 80 -0.36 7.08 -9.47
N LEU A 81 -1.25 7.60 -8.66
CA LEU A 81 -2.67 7.34 -8.78
C LEU A 81 -3.17 8.16 -9.97
N HIS A 82 -3.66 7.49 -10.99
CA HIS A 82 -4.33 8.10 -12.12
C HIS A 82 -5.84 7.88 -12.03
N ILE A 83 -6.61 8.90 -12.37
CA ILE A 83 -8.07 8.81 -12.47
C ILE A 83 -8.45 8.77 -13.93
N ASP A 84 -9.17 7.73 -14.33
CA ASP A 84 -9.87 7.68 -15.61
C ASP A 84 -11.33 8.13 -15.41
N VAL A 85 -11.58 9.39 -15.75
CA VAL A 85 -12.90 10.00 -15.56
C VAL A 85 -13.95 9.36 -16.48
N ASN A 86 -13.57 8.92 -17.68
CA ASN A 86 -14.51 8.30 -18.63
C ASN A 86 -14.95 6.91 -18.16
N ARG A 87 -14.07 6.19 -17.53
CA ARG A 87 -14.31 4.81 -17.04
C ARG A 87 -14.73 4.77 -15.57
N HIS A 88 -14.76 5.91 -14.87
CA HIS A 88 -15.04 6.03 -13.44
C HIS A 88 -14.18 5.06 -12.60
N CYS A 89 -12.89 4.93 -12.94
CA CYS A 89 -11.98 4.06 -12.22
C CYS A 89 -10.67 4.77 -11.85
N VAL A 90 -10.00 4.21 -10.88
CA VAL A 90 -8.67 4.63 -10.43
C VAL A 90 -7.66 3.60 -10.92
N ILE A 91 -6.57 4.07 -11.50
CA ILE A 91 -5.48 3.23 -11.99
C ILE A 91 -4.29 3.38 -11.02
N LEU A 92 -3.89 2.28 -10.41
CA LEU A 92 -2.74 2.17 -9.51
C LEU A 92 -1.73 1.19 -10.13
N GLY A 93 -0.67 1.72 -10.72
CA GLY A 93 0.26 0.92 -11.51
C GLY A 93 -0.44 0.30 -12.73
N GLN A 94 -0.67 -1.02 -12.71
CA GLN A 94 -1.38 -1.76 -13.76
C GLN A 94 -2.78 -2.22 -13.32
N GLN A 95 -3.23 -1.83 -12.13
CA GLN A 95 -4.49 -2.28 -11.55
C GLN A 95 -5.58 -1.22 -11.69
N GLU A 96 -6.75 -1.64 -12.13
CA GLU A 96 -7.96 -0.81 -12.16
C GLU A 96 -8.78 -1.07 -10.89
N VAL A 97 -9.06 -0.01 -10.15
CA VAL A 97 -9.87 -0.06 -8.93
C VAL A 97 -11.15 0.72 -9.16
N TYR A 98 -12.28 0.02 -9.11
CA TYR A 98 -13.59 0.63 -9.26
C TYR A 98 -14.11 1.13 -7.91
N LEU A 99 -14.50 2.39 -7.89
CA LEU A 99 -15.09 3.07 -6.74
C LEU A 99 -16.58 3.31 -6.99
N SER A 100 -17.37 3.50 -5.92
CA SER A 100 -18.71 4.03 -6.08
C SER A 100 -18.67 5.50 -6.54
N THR A 101 -19.77 6.03 -7.03
CA THR A 101 -19.83 7.41 -7.55
C THR A 101 -19.29 8.41 -6.52
N ASN A 102 -19.81 8.39 -5.29
CA ASN A 102 -19.37 9.33 -4.25
C ASN A 102 -17.91 9.10 -3.83
N GLU A 103 -17.44 7.85 -3.77
CA GLU A 103 -16.03 7.53 -3.50
C GLU A 103 -15.11 8.10 -4.57
N PHE A 104 -15.50 7.94 -5.84
CA PHE A 104 -14.77 8.45 -6.99
C PHE A 104 -14.70 9.98 -6.98
N GLU A 105 -15.84 10.64 -6.82
CA GLU A 105 -15.91 12.09 -6.80
C GLU A 105 -15.15 12.73 -5.64
N VAL A 106 -15.22 12.14 -4.44
CA VAL A 106 -14.42 12.60 -3.30
C VAL A 106 -12.94 12.48 -3.59
N LEU A 107 -12.48 11.33 -4.10
CA LEU A 107 -11.07 11.13 -4.42
C LEU A 107 -10.62 12.07 -5.54
N TYR A 108 -11.44 12.25 -6.56
CA TYR A 108 -11.18 13.16 -7.68
C TYR A 108 -11.06 14.62 -7.22
N LEU A 109 -11.97 15.07 -6.35
CA LEU A 109 -11.91 16.40 -5.74
C LEU A 109 -10.58 16.65 -5.02
N LEU A 110 -10.16 15.69 -4.19
CA LEU A 110 -8.91 15.81 -3.43
C LEU A 110 -7.69 15.81 -4.36
N LEU A 111 -7.71 14.96 -5.39
CA LEU A 111 -6.60 14.84 -6.34
C LEU A 111 -6.43 16.09 -7.22
N GLN A 112 -7.51 16.76 -7.59
CA GLN A 112 -7.43 18.01 -8.37
C GLN A 112 -6.75 19.14 -7.61
N SER A 113 -6.71 19.08 -6.29
CA SER A 113 -6.12 20.12 -5.43
C SER A 113 -5.25 19.50 -4.34
N PRO A 114 -4.13 18.85 -4.68
CA PRO A 114 -3.35 18.02 -3.75
C PRO A 114 -2.75 18.82 -2.58
N GLN A 115 -2.53 20.12 -2.73
CA GLN A 115 -2.03 20.99 -1.68
C GLN A 115 -3.14 21.57 -0.77
N THR A 116 -4.41 21.33 -1.13
CA THR A 116 -5.55 21.90 -0.41
C THR A 116 -6.10 20.89 0.61
N THR A 117 -6.32 21.34 1.84
CA THR A 117 -7.07 20.57 2.83
C THR A 117 -8.52 21.00 2.79
N PHE A 118 -9.41 20.06 2.54
CA PHE A 118 -10.85 20.29 2.52
C PHE A 118 -11.47 19.92 3.86
N THR A 119 -12.35 20.77 4.38
CA THR A 119 -13.15 20.39 5.56
C THR A 119 -14.23 19.38 5.17
N LYS A 120 -14.80 18.68 6.14
CA LYS A 120 -15.89 17.73 5.90
C LYS A 120 -17.09 18.41 5.26
N GLU A 121 -17.40 19.62 5.71
CA GLU A 121 -18.49 20.44 5.17
C GLU A 121 -18.27 20.81 3.70
N GLN A 122 -17.04 21.18 3.36
CA GLN A 122 -16.69 21.51 1.97
C GLN A 122 -16.83 20.28 1.05
N ILE A 123 -16.30 19.13 1.48
CA ILE A 123 -16.43 17.87 0.73
C ILE A 123 -17.91 17.51 0.59
N TYR A 124 -18.67 17.53 1.69
CA TYR A 124 -20.09 17.17 1.67
C TYR A 124 -20.88 18.05 0.71
N LYS A 125 -20.73 19.37 0.81
CA LYS A 125 -21.44 20.33 -0.05
C LYS A 125 -21.13 20.14 -1.54
N GLN A 126 -19.87 19.81 -1.87
CA GLN A 126 -19.45 19.66 -3.27
C GLN A 126 -19.91 18.34 -3.89
N ILE A 127 -19.98 17.27 -3.11
CA ILE A 127 -20.27 15.93 -3.63
C ILE A 127 -21.77 15.59 -3.52
N TRP A 128 -22.42 15.93 -2.40
CA TRP A 128 -23.84 15.59 -2.22
C TRP A 128 -24.79 16.70 -2.65
N HIS A 129 -24.27 17.92 -2.91
CA HIS A 129 -25.06 19.08 -3.34
C HIS A 129 -26.22 19.43 -2.41
N GLU A 130 -26.18 18.98 -1.16
CA GLU A 130 -27.19 19.18 -0.13
C GLU A 130 -26.64 20.03 1.02
N PRO A 131 -27.51 20.71 1.80
CA PRO A 131 -27.09 21.34 3.04
C PRO A 131 -26.60 20.30 4.05
N THR A 132 -25.57 20.66 4.80
CA THR A 132 -24.82 19.73 5.68
C THR A 132 -25.58 19.22 6.90
N ASN A 133 -26.88 19.26 6.99
CA ASN A 133 -27.76 18.88 8.11
C ASN A 133 -27.26 17.69 8.98
N ASN A 134 -26.11 17.84 9.63
CA ASN A 134 -25.40 16.82 10.45
C ASN A 134 -24.97 15.51 9.75
N HIS A 135 -24.94 15.44 8.41
CA HIS A 135 -24.57 14.24 7.66
C HIS A 135 -23.04 14.11 7.39
N LEU A 136 -22.20 14.77 8.16
CA LEU A 136 -20.73 14.74 7.99
C LEU A 136 -20.12 13.34 8.14
N HIS A 137 -20.79 12.42 8.82
CA HIS A 137 -20.41 11.01 8.88
C HIS A 137 -20.40 10.33 7.51
N ALA A 138 -21.18 10.83 6.53
CA ALA A 138 -21.14 10.31 5.16
C ALA A 138 -19.76 10.51 4.55
N VAL A 139 -19.11 11.66 4.79
CA VAL A 139 -17.75 11.94 4.32
C VAL A 139 -16.75 11.00 4.97
N GLU A 140 -16.83 10.82 6.30
CA GLU A 140 -15.92 9.92 7.03
C GLU A 140 -16.02 8.48 6.53
N ASN A 141 -17.25 7.99 6.34
CA ASN A 141 -17.50 6.66 5.80
C ASN A 141 -16.96 6.52 4.36
N THR A 142 -17.18 7.53 3.53
CA THR A 142 -16.67 7.52 2.14
C THR A 142 -15.14 7.48 2.12
N ILE A 143 -14.46 8.31 2.90
CA ILE A 143 -13.01 8.29 3.05
C ILE A 143 -12.50 6.92 3.55
N PHE A 144 -13.18 6.34 4.54
CA PHE A 144 -12.86 5.00 5.04
C PHE A 144 -12.98 3.93 3.94
N GLN A 145 -14.05 3.97 3.14
CA GLN A 145 -14.25 3.00 2.05
C GLN A 145 -13.23 3.19 0.93
N ILE A 146 -12.88 4.42 0.56
CA ILE A 146 -11.81 4.70 -0.41
C ILE A 146 -10.50 4.08 0.08
N ARG A 147 -10.08 4.39 1.30
CA ARG A 147 -8.86 3.83 1.90
C ARG A 147 -8.87 2.30 1.92
N LYS A 148 -10.00 1.70 2.30
CA LYS A 148 -10.18 0.24 2.33
C LYS A 148 -10.03 -0.38 0.94
N ARG A 149 -10.62 0.22 -0.10
CA ARG A 149 -10.53 -0.28 -1.49
C ARG A 149 -9.15 -0.11 -2.09
N LEU A 150 -8.46 1.00 -1.80
CA LEU A 150 -7.12 1.26 -2.33
C LEU A 150 -6.03 0.48 -1.57
N LYS A 151 -6.26 0.12 -0.30
CA LYS A 151 -5.27 -0.52 0.58
C LYS A 151 -4.52 -1.72 -0.03
N PRO A 152 -5.17 -2.64 -0.77
CA PRO A 152 -4.47 -3.78 -1.38
C PRO A 152 -3.44 -3.37 -2.45
N TYR A 153 -3.60 -2.19 -3.04
CA TYR A 153 -2.83 -1.74 -4.19
C TYR A 153 -1.84 -0.61 -3.89
N CYS A 154 -1.95 0.02 -2.71
CA CYS A 154 -1.16 1.21 -2.37
C CYS A 154 0.17 0.90 -1.64
N MET A 155 0.51 -0.38 -1.43
CA MET A 155 1.81 -0.81 -0.85
C MET A 155 2.25 -0.03 0.40
N GLY A 156 1.28 0.37 1.21
CA GLY A 156 1.53 1.17 2.41
C GLY A 156 1.49 2.69 2.22
N HIS A 157 1.39 3.17 0.97
CA HIS A 157 1.16 4.59 0.72
C HIS A 157 -0.27 5.00 1.06
N GLU A 158 -0.44 6.12 1.73
CA GLU A 158 -1.75 6.65 2.11
C GLU A 158 -2.10 7.85 1.23
N TYR A 159 -2.92 7.64 0.18
CA TYR A 159 -3.30 8.69 -0.77
C TYR A 159 -4.18 9.80 -0.19
N ILE A 160 -4.90 9.52 0.89
CA ILE A 160 -5.71 10.54 1.57
C ILE A 160 -5.17 10.71 2.99
N LYS A 161 -4.65 11.88 3.29
CA LYS A 161 -4.14 12.24 4.62
C LYS A 161 -5.21 12.94 5.44
N THR A 162 -5.38 12.51 6.69
CA THR A 162 -6.24 13.22 7.65
C THR A 162 -5.45 14.36 8.28
N VAL A 163 -5.98 15.56 8.21
CA VAL A 163 -5.49 16.72 8.94
C VAL A 163 -6.36 16.85 10.21
N ILE A 164 -5.79 16.45 11.34
CA ILE A 164 -6.52 16.36 12.62
C ILE A 164 -7.17 17.70 12.96
N GLY A 165 -8.46 17.66 13.30
CA GLY A 165 -9.25 18.85 13.65
C GLY A 165 -9.63 19.73 12.47
N TYR A 166 -9.24 19.38 11.22
CA TYR A 166 -9.52 20.20 10.06
C TYR A 166 -10.27 19.43 8.95
N GLY A 167 -9.71 18.34 8.44
CA GLY A 167 -10.34 17.59 7.34
C GLY A 167 -9.39 16.63 6.62
N TYR A 168 -9.47 16.60 5.30
CA TYR A 168 -8.75 15.66 4.45
C TYR A 168 -8.03 16.36 3.30
N LYS A 169 -6.88 15.82 2.90
CA LYS A 169 -6.14 16.25 1.71
C LYS A 169 -5.60 15.06 0.93
N PHE A 170 -5.32 15.27 -0.35
CA PHE A 170 -4.58 14.30 -1.14
C PHE A 170 -3.11 14.28 -0.68
N ASN A 171 -2.53 13.09 -0.63
CA ASN A 171 -1.11 12.89 -0.32
C ASN A 171 -0.41 12.42 -1.59
N SER A 172 0.43 13.29 -2.14
CA SER A 172 1.20 13.04 -3.37
C SER A 172 2.64 12.57 -3.12
N GLU A 173 3.03 12.48 -1.82
CA GLU A 173 4.39 12.12 -1.39
C GLU A 173 4.49 10.65 -0.99
#